data_1b233a6c94f104fa6845bab3e1f2cdac
#
_entry.id   1b233a6c94f104fa6845bab3e1f2cdac
#
_cell.length_a   1.000
_cell.length_b   1.000
_cell.length_c   1.000
_cell.angle_alpha   90.00
_cell.angle_beta   90.00
_cell.angle_gamma   90.00
#
_symmetry.space_group_name_H-M   'P 1'
#
loop_
_entity.id
_entity.type
_entity.pdbx_description
1 polymer ?
#
loop_
_entity_poly.entity_id
_entity_poly.type
_entity_poly.pdbx_seq_one_letter_code
_entity_poly.pdbx_strand_id
1 'polypeptide(L)'
;MVLTWEAIYDVTDIADYIEKEFGRERADRFERDIRQEIKDIGFLGGIFGNTHIYYRSYSIFKKPFPPSIIFYVVKEPENEIHILRVLREERDWGRILKEKQEYTYPG
;
A
#
# COMPACT_ATOMS: atom_id res chain seq x y z
N MET A 1 0.91 -13.30 -0.04
CA MET A 1 0.90 -11.84 -0.06
C MET A 1 2.31 -11.30 0.08
N VAL A 2 2.66 -10.33 -0.74
CA VAL A 2 4.02 -9.81 -0.81
C VAL A 2 3.98 -8.28 -0.68
N LEU A 3 4.92 -7.70 0.08
CA LEU A 3 5.09 -6.25 0.15
C LEU A 3 6.38 -5.87 -0.58
N THR A 4 6.31 -4.82 -1.38
CA THR A 4 7.52 -4.24 -1.97
C THR A 4 8.33 -3.52 -0.89
N TRP A 5 9.62 -3.31 -1.13
CA TRP A 5 10.42 -2.44 -0.28
C TRP A 5 9.83 -1.04 -0.21
N GLU A 6 9.33 -0.54 -1.35
CA GLU A 6 8.71 0.78 -1.42
C GLU A 6 7.51 0.89 -0.48
N ALA A 7 6.68 -0.15 -0.42
CA ALA A 7 5.54 -0.17 0.51
C ALA A 7 6.00 -0.21 1.97
N ILE A 8 7.03 -1.01 2.27
CA ILE A 8 7.58 -1.10 3.62
C ILE A 8 8.11 0.26 4.07
N TYR A 9 8.88 0.94 3.20
CA TYR A 9 9.40 2.27 3.51
C TYR A 9 8.28 3.30 3.65
N ASP A 10 7.24 3.20 2.82
CA ASP A 10 6.07 4.09 2.92
C ASP A 10 5.42 3.99 4.28
N VAL A 11 5.20 2.79 4.78
CA VAL A 11 4.60 2.57 6.11
C VAL A 11 5.47 3.16 7.19
N THR A 12 6.78 2.95 7.11
CA THR A 12 7.73 3.53 8.08
C THR A 12 7.69 5.05 8.05
N ASP A 13 7.67 5.64 6.86
CA ASP A 13 7.63 7.10 6.73
C ASP A 13 6.34 7.69 7.32
N ILE A 14 5.21 7.05 7.09
CA ILE A 14 3.93 7.49 7.65
C ILE A 14 3.93 7.34 9.17
N ALA A 15 4.44 6.23 9.68
CA ALA A 15 4.54 6.01 11.12
C ALA A 15 5.44 7.06 11.78
N ASP A 16 6.56 7.40 11.16
CA ASP A 16 7.46 8.44 11.66
C ASP A 16 6.76 9.80 11.70
N TYR A 17 5.99 10.13 10.67
CA TYR A 17 5.20 11.34 10.65
C TYR A 17 4.19 11.36 11.79
N ILE A 18 3.46 10.26 11.99
CA ILE A 18 2.47 10.16 13.07
C ILE A 18 3.13 10.29 14.42
N GLU A 19 4.28 9.66 14.63
CA GLU A 19 5.01 9.76 15.89
C GLU A 19 5.40 11.19 16.18
N LYS A 20 5.92 11.89 15.18
CA LYS A 20 6.35 13.28 15.34
C LYS A 20 5.20 14.21 15.70
N GLU A 21 4.04 14.02 15.06
CA GLU A 21 2.90 14.93 15.22
C GLU A 21 1.96 14.53 16.37
N PHE A 22 1.84 13.23 16.65
CA PHE A 22 0.80 12.70 17.55
C PHE A 22 1.31 11.74 18.62
N GLY A 23 2.61 11.42 18.60
CA GLY A 23 3.22 10.57 19.61
C GLY A 23 3.34 9.11 19.20
N ARG A 24 4.18 8.40 19.96
CA ARG A 24 4.56 7.03 19.64
C ARG A 24 3.40 6.03 19.71
N GLU A 25 2.52 6.22 20.69
CA GLU A 25 1.38 5.30 20.85
C GLU A 25 0.50 5.28 19.60
N ARG A 26 0.24 6.47 19.02
CA ARG A 26 -0.55 6.58 17.79
C ARG A 26 0.17 5.94 16.61
N ALA A 27 1.49 6.11 16.53
CA ALA A 27 2.30 5.50 15.48
C ALA A 27 2.29 3.98 15.57
N ASP A 28 2.44 3.43 16.77
CA ASP A 28 2.41 1.98 16.98
C ASP A 28 1.04 1.40 16.62
N ARG A 29 -0.02 2.10 16.97
CA ARG A 29 -1.38 1.69 16.62
C ARG A 29 -1.57 1.68 15.09
N PHE A 30 -1.10 2.72 14.42
CA PHE A 30 -1.16 2.79 12.96
C PHE A 30 -0.47 1.58 12.32
N GLU A 31 0.74 1.24 12.80
CA GLU A 31 1.47 0.11 12.24
C GLU A 31 0.76 -1.22 12.45
N ARG A 32 0.17 -1.44 13.62
CA ARG A 32 -0.61 -2.65 13.88
C ARG A 32 -1.83 -2.73 12.98
N ASP A 33 -2.56 -1.63 12.89
CA ASP A 33 -3.83 -1.60 12.18
C ASP A 33 -3.63 -1.73 10.67
N ILE A 34 -2.59 -1.10 10.12
CA ILE A 34 -2.34 -1.21 8.69
C ILE A 34 -1.88 -2.61 8.32
N ARG A 35 -1.13 -3.29 9.18
CA ARG A 35 -0.74 -4.67 8.94
C ARG A 35 -1.94 -5.59 8.88
N GLN A 36 -2.92 -5.35 9.76
CA GLN A 36 -4.16 -6.13 9.75
C GLN A 36 -4.96 -5.84 8.49
N GLU A 37 -5.05 -4.57 8.07
CA GLU A 37 -5.75 -4.19 6.85
C GLU A 37 -5.12 -4.86 5.63
N ILE A 38 -3.80 -4.92 5.56
CA ILE A 38 -3.09 -5.58 4.47
C ILE A 38 -3.42 -7.07 4.43
N LYS A 39 -3.49 -7.73 5.58
CA LYS A 39 -3.90 -9.14 5.65
C LYS A 39 -5.32 -9.32 5.14
N ASP A 40 -6.21 -8.39 5.48
CA ASP A 40 -7.60 -8.45 5.03
C ASP A 40 -7.71 -8.33 3.52
N ILE A 41 -6.89 -7.48 2.90
CA ILE A 41 -6.80 -7.38 1.44
C ILE A 41 -6.40 -8.72 0.84
N GLY A 42 -5.38 -9.37 1.43
CA GLY A 42 -4.93 -10.68 0.98
C GLY A 42 -6.02 -11.73 1.01
N PHE A 43 -6.96 -11.61 1.93
CA PHE A 43 -8.08 -12.53 2.04
C PHE A 43 -9.20 -12.21 1.04
N LEU A 44 -9.50 -10.92 0.84
CA LEU A 44 -10.61 -10.48 0.01
C LEU A 44 -10.25 -10.29 -1.46
N GLY A 45 -9.01 -10.02 -1.75
CA GLY A 45 -8.40 -9.85 -3.08
C GLY A 45 -9.26 -9.18 -4.16
N GLY A 46 -8.79 -8.06 -4.69
CA GLY A 46 -9.33 -7.48 -5.92
C GLY A 46 -10.73 -6.88 -5.89
N ILE A 47 -11.39 -6.82 -4.73
CA ILE A 47 -12.75 -6.29 -4.64
C ILE A 47 -12.81 -4.79 -4.36
N PHE A 48 -11.66 -4.14 -4.15
CA PHE A 48 -11.60 -2.71 -3.85
C PHE A 48 -11.42 -1.89 -5.13
N GLY A 49 -11.37 -0.57 -4.99
CA GLY A 49 -11.44 0.33 -6.12
C GLY A 49 -10.32 0.14 -7.14
N ASN A 50 -10.67 0.06 -8.40
CA ASN A 50 -9.70 0.02 -9.48
C ASN A 50 -9.26 1.46 -9.79
N THR A 51 -7.94 1.72 -9.77
CA THR A 51 -7.42 3.05 -10.06
C THR A 51 -7.41 3.37 -11.56
N HIS A 52 -7.55 2.35 -12.40
CA HIS A 52 -7.34 2.43 -13.85
C HIS A 52 -5.91 2.84 -14.23
N ILE A 53 -4.97 2.66 -13.31
CA ILE A 53 -3.55 2.79 -13.55
C ILE A 53 -2.97 1.38 -13.52
N TYR A 54 -1.99 1.12 -14.38
CA TYR A 54 -1.45 -0.23 -14.54
C TYR A 54 0.03 -0.26 -14.17
N TYR A 55 0.40 -1.32 -13.46
CA TYR A 55 1.79 -1.70 -13.30
C TYR A 55 2.03 -2.91 -14.20
N ARG A 56 2.78 -2.70 -15.26
CA ARG A 56 2.91 -3.71 -16.33
C ARG A 56 1.52 -4.02 -16.88
N SER A 57 1.06 -5.24 -16.84
CA SER A 57 -0.28 -5.62 -17.33
C SER A 57 -1.33 -5.71 -16.23
N TYR A 58 -0.96 -5.38 -14.99
CA TYR A 58 -1.84 -5.54 -13.84
C TYR A 58 -2.51 -4.24 -13.46
N SER A 59 -3.83 -4.27 -13.26
CA SER A 59 -4.55 -3.12 -12.71
C SER A 59 -4.11 -2.88 -11.28
N ILE A 60 -3.87 -1.62 -10.94
CA ILE A 60 -3.58 -1.23 -9.57
C ILE A 60 -4.90 -0.93 -8.87
N PHE A 61 -5.16 -1.60 -7.76
CA PHE A 61 -6.33 -1.38 -6.91
C PHE A 61 -5.95 -0.53 -5.73
N LYS A 62 -6.94 0.15 -5.15
CA LYS A 62 -6.72 0.98 -3.97
C LYS A 62 -7.69 0.59 -2.87
N LYS A 63 -7.18 0.53 -1.65
CA LYS A 63 -7.96 0.33 -0.44
C LYS A 63 -7.70 1.51 0.49
N PRO A 64 -8.70 2.39 0.71
CA PRO A 64 -8.51 3.49 1.65
C PRO A 64 -8.23 2.99 3.06
N PHE A 65 -7.28 3.63 3.71
CA PHE A 65 -6.95 3.40 5.12
C PHE A 65 -6.48 4.74 5.70
N PRO A 66 -7.41 5.63 6.04
CA PRO A 66 -7.04 6.99 6.46
C PRO A 66 -5.97 7.00 7.56
N PRO A 67 -4.97 7.87 7.48
CA PRO A 67 -4.79 8.94 6.50
C PRO A 67 -4.12 8.52 5.19
N SER A 68 -4.08 7.23 4.88
CA SER A 68 -3.37 6.70 3.72
C SER A 68 -4.27 5.86 2.82
N ILE A 69 -3.71 5.44 1.69
CA ILE A 69 -4.34 4.52 0.75
C ILE A 69 -3.33 3.43 0.44
N ILE A 70 -3.80 2.18 0.48
CA ILE A 70 -2.99 1.01 0.15
C ILE A 70 -3.20 0.69 -1.33
N PHE A 71 -2.12 0.61 -2.11
CA PHE A 71 -2.17 0.29 -3.53
C PHE A 71 -1.58 -1.09 -3.78
N TYR A 72 -2.30 -1.92 -4.53
CA TYR A 72 -1.89 -3.32 -4.73
C TYR A 72 -2.32 -3.83 -6.10
N VAL A 73 -1.68 -4.91 -6.52
CA VAL A 73 -2.07 -5.65 -7.72
C VAL A 73 -2.34 -7.11 -7.34
N VAL A 74 -3.14 -7.78 -8.17
CA VAL A 74 -3.43 -9.20 -8.02
C VAL A 74 -2.80 -9.92 -9.20
N LYS A 75 -1.79 -10.73 -8.94
CA LYS A 75 -1.06 -11.45 -9.99
C LYS A 75 -1.62 -12.85 -10.19
N GLU A 76 -2.09 -13.08 -11.39
CA GLU A 76 -2.61 -14.40 -11.79
C GLU A 76 -1.48 -15.29 -12.31
N PRO A 77 -1.65 -16.61 -12.31
CA PRO A 77 -2.90 -17.32 -11.99
C PRO A 77 -3.13 -17.60 -10.50
N GLU A 78 -2.11 -17.42 -9.65
CA GLU A 78 -2.20 -17.77 -8.23
C GLU A 78 -2.98 -16.76 -7.41
N ASN A 79 -3.44 -15.66 -8.00
CA ASN A 79 -4.09 -14.55 -7.30
C ASN A 79 -3.24 -14.02 -6.16
N GLU A 80 -1.93 -13.93 -6.39
CA GLU A 80 -1.01 -13.41 -5.41
C GLU A 80 -1.13 -11.89 -5.28
N ILE A 81 -1.35 -11.42 -4.08
CA ILE A 81 -1.49 -9.98 -3.80
C ILE A 81 -0.10 -9.38 -3.58
N HIS A 82 0.22 -8.34 -4.33
CA HIS A 82 1.45 -7.57 -4.15
C HIS A 82 1.08 -6.15 -3.73
N ILE A 83 1.47 -5.76 -2.52
CA ILE A 83 1.26 -4.40 -2.03
C ILE A 83 2.39 -3.55 -2.60
N LEU A 84 2.05 -2.64 -3.50
CA LEU A 84 3.04 -1.83 -4.22
C LEU A 84 3.44 -0.58 -3.46
N ARG A 85 2.47 0.17 -2.94
CA ARG A 85 2.71 1.42 -2.24
C ARG A 85 1.67 1.63 -1.16
N VAL A 86 2.03 2.43 -0.16
CA VAL A 86 1.10 2.97 0.85
C VAL A 86 1.38 4.46 0.90
N LEU A 87 0.45 5.28 0.42
CA LEU A 87 0.66 6.72 0.28
C LEU A 87 -0.40 7.49 1.05
N ARG A 88 -0.03 8.64 1.60
CA ARG A 88 -0.99 9.52 2.26
C ARG A 88 -1.96 10.06 1.22
N GLU A 89 -3.20 10.23 1.63
CA GLU A 89 -4.30 10.61 0.73
C GLU A 89 -4.05 11.90 -0.05
N GLU A 90 -3.36 12.86 0.56
CA GLU A 90 -3.11 14.16 -0.05
C GLU A 90 -1.96 14.17 -1.04
N ARG A 91 -1.22 13.07 -1.16
CA ARG A 91 -0.15 12.99 -2.15
C ARG A 91 -0.71 12.80 -3.55
N ASP A 92 0.04 13.24 -4.54
CA ASP A 92 -0.32 13.03 -5.94
C ASP A 92 -0.02 11.57 -6.32
N TRP A 93 -0.82 10.66 -5.76
CA TRP A 93 -0.58 9.22 -5.89
C TRP A 93 -0.74 8.73 -7.34
N GLY A 94 -1.64 9.34 -8.09
CA GLY A 94 -1.80 8.96 -9.50
C GLY A 94 -0.53 9.15 -10.29
N ARG A 95 0.14 10.29 -10.11
CA ARG A 95 1.42 10.58 -10.75
C ARG A 95 2.51 9.65 -10.26
N ILE A 96 2.59 9.44 -8.95
CA ILE A 96 3.60 8.57 -8.34
C ILE A 96 3.48 7.15 -8.92
N LEU A 97 2.27 6.62 -9.00
CA LEU A 97 2.04 5.28 -9.54
C LEU A 97 2.38 5.18 -11.03
N LYS A 98 2.05 6.21 -11.81
CA LYS A 98 2.31 6.23 -13.25
C LYS A 98 3.80 6.32 -13.58
N GLU A 99 4.55 7.07 -12.78
CA GLU A 99 5.98 7.28 -13.02
C GLU A 99 6.84 6.10 -12.57
N LYS A 100 6.36 5.30 -11.62
CA LYS A 100 7.13 4.18 -11.09
C LYS A 100 7.02 2.98 -12.02
N GLN A 101 8.14 2.58 -12.62
CA GLN A 101 8.18 1.49 -13.59
C GLN A 101 8.59 0.16 -13.01
N GLU A 102 9.31 0.16 -11.90
CA GLU A 102 9.77 -1.05 -11.25
C GLU A 102 9.66 -0.94 -9.75
N TYR A 103 9.37 -2.08 -9.11
CA TYR A 103 9.33 -2.20 -7.66
C TYR A 103 10.35 -3.22 -7.22
N THR A 104 10.87 -3.05 -6.00
CA THR A 104 11.87 -3.96 -5.44
C THR A 104 11.25 -4.79 -4.34
N TYR A 105 11.73 -6.02 -4.20
CA TYR A 105 11.13 -6.99 -3.27
C TYR A 105 12.16 -7.50 -2.28
N PRO A 106 11.76 -7.69 -1.00
CA PRO A 106 12.60 -8.35 -0.01
C PRO A 106 12.89 -9.79 -0.42
N GLY A 107 14.06 -10.27 -0.12
CA GLY A 107 14.45 -11.65 -0.38
C GLY A 107 15.45 -11.89 -1.46
#